data_e66aad64f03477a07bf4d97d2dc22b7b
#
_entry.id   e66aad64f03477a07bf4d97d2dc22b7b
#
_cell.length_a   1.000
_cell.length_b   1.000
_cell.length_c   1.000
_cell.angle_alpha   90.00
_cell.angle_beta   90.00
_cell.angle_gamma   90.00
#
_symmetry.space_group_name_H-M   'P 1'
#
loop_
_entity.id
_entity.type
_entity.pdbx_description
1 polymer ?
#
loop_
_entity_poly.entity_id
_entity_poly.type
_entity_poly.pdbx_seq_one_letter_code
_entity_poly.pdbx_strand_id
1 'polypeptide(L)'
;RQRAVGVEARVGRQTMRFEAAREVLLSGGAVNSPQLLMLSGIGPADALRQHGIGVRLDAPEVGGNLHDHLDICVLRHCKQPITYDKTNDLMVALRYYFGRTGLGTSNVAEAGGFVRSKYATDGRPDLQFHFVPAMLDDHGRNRLPGYGFTLHACQLRPGSRGRLSLASADPLAPPRIEAHYLSAPEDLPMMIEGVRTSREIFAASPLAAYADDEFIPGPSARSDQD
;
A
#
# COMPACT_ATOMS: atom_id res chain seq x y z
N ARG A 1 30.80 -19.73 -16.25
CA ARG A 1 29.65 -18.76 -16.36
C ARG A 1 28.69 -19.02 -15.18
N GLN A 2 28.40 -17.99 -14.42
CA GLN A 2 27.38 -18.06 -13.38
C GLN A 2 26.00 -18.04 -14.05
N ARG A 3 25.17 -19.04 -13.74
CA ARG A 3 23.85 -19.21 -14.33
C ARG A 3 22.87 -19.73 -13.26
N ALA A 4 21.68 -19.14 -13.19
CA ALA A 4 20.57 -19.73 -12.46
C ALA A 4 20.04 -20.95 -13.23
N VAL A 5 20.07 -22.12 -12.60
CA VAL A 5 19.72 -23.40 -13.22
C VAL A 5 18.39 -23.95 -12.70
N GLY A 6 17.78 -23.32 -11.74
CA GLY A 6 16.52 -23.73 -11.15
C GLY A 6 16.22 -23.03 -9.84
N VAL A 7 15.17 -23.47 -9.18
CA VAL A 7 14.74 -22.99 -7.88
C VAL A 7 14.51 -24.16 -6.92
N GLU A 8 14.78 -23.93 -5.65
CA GLU A 8 14.33 -24.82 -4.58
C GLU A 8 13.08 -24.25 -3.93
N ALA A 9 12.07 -25.07 -3.74
CA ALA A 9 10.82 -24.65 -3.15
C ALA A 9 10.36 -25.65 -2.10
N ARG A 10 9.73 -25.16 -1.04
CA ARG A 10 9.08 -26.00 -0.04
C ARG A 10 7.64 -26.28 -0.47
N VAL A 11 7.34 -27.53 -0.76
CA VAL A 11 5.99 -28.01 -1.10
C VAL A 11 5.49 -28.89 0.03
N GLY A 12 4.60 -28.38 0.86
CA GLY A 12 4.21 -29.02 2.09
C GLY A 12 5.39 -29.15 3.07
N ARG A 13 5.82 -30.41 3.36
CA ARG A 13 6.96 -30.70 4.24
C ARG A 13 8.25 -31.05 3.49
N GLN A 14 8.22 -31.09 2.17
CA GLN A 14 9.35 -31.52 1.33
C GLN A 14 9.98 -30.30 0.63
N THR A 15 11.32 -30.32 0.55
CA THR A 15 12.04 -29.41 -0.31
C THR A 15 12.17 -30.07 -1.68
N MET A 16 11.70 -29.39 -2.72
CA MET A 16 11.76 -29.84 -4.11
C MET A 16 12.60 -28.88 -4.92
N ARG A 17 13.34 -29.43 -5.88
CA ARG A 17 14.12 -28.67 -6.84
C ARG A 17 13.44 -28.72 -8.20
N PHE A 18 13.25 -27.56 -8.80
CA PHE A 18 12.71 -27.39 -10.15
C PHE A 18 13.81 -26.84 -11.05
N GLU A 19 14.15 -27.57 -12.11
CA GLU A 19 15.20 -27.17 -13.05
C GLU A 19 14.66 -26.25 -14.14
N ALA A 20 15.47 -25.27 -14.52
CA ALA A 20 15.16 -24.33 -15.58
C ALA A 20 15.99 -24.65 -16.85
N ALA A 21 15.32 -24.96 -17.94
CA ALA A 21 15.96 -25.23 -19.21
C ALA A 21 16.63 -23.99 -19.83
N ARG A 22 16.01 -22.81 -19.66
CA ARG A 22 16.49 -21.55 -20.23
C ARG A 22 16.88 -20.55 -19.14
N GLU A 23 15.92 -20.10 -18.33
CA GLU A 23 16.09 -19.01 -17.36
C GLU A 23 15.16 -19.19 -16.15
N VAL A 24 15.46 -18.47 -15.10
CA VAL A 24 14.59 -18.34 -13.90
C VAL A 24 14.09 -16.90 -13.86
N LEU A 25 12.77 -16.73 -13.82
CA LEU A 25 12.11 -15.43 -13.72
C LEU A 25 11.76 -15.16 -12.25
N LEU A 26 12.27 -14.04 -11.73
CA LEU A 26 11.93 -13.58 -10.38
C LEU A 26 10.85 -12.50 -10.47
N SER A 27 9.63 -12.83 -10.05
CA SER A 27 8.46 -11.94 -10.04
C SER A 27 7.83 -11.90 -8.64
N GLY A 28 8.66 -11.92 -7.59
CA GLY A 28 8.23 -11.96 -6.19
C GLY A 28 7.85 -10.59 -5.60
N GLY A 29 7.80 -9.53 -6.42
CA GLY A 29 7.50 -8.17 -5.98
C GLY A 29 8.68 -7.49 -5.29
N ALA A 30 8.43 -6.30 -4.76
CA ALA A 30 9.46 -5.43 -4.16
C ALA A 30 10.09 -6.03 -2.90
N VAL A 31 9.44 -6.97 -2.24
CA VAL A 31 9.92 -7.61 -1.01
C VAL A 31 10.64 -8.92 -1.30
N ASN A 32 9.98 -9.85 -2.00
CA ASN A 32 10.52 -11.20 -2.14
C ASN A 32 11.61 -11.31 -3.22
N SER A 33 11.55 -10.51 -4.29
CA SER A 33 12.58 -10.57 -5.35
C SER A 33 13.97 -10.20 -4.82
N PRO A 34 14.18 -9.06 -4.12
CA PRO A 34 15.49 -8.77 -3.54
C PRO A 34 15.89 -9.76 -2.44
N GLN A 35 14.94 -10.29 -1.65
CA GLN A 35 15.23 -11.34 -0.67
C GLN A 35 15.78 -12.59 -1.35
N LEU A 36 15.15 -13.07 -2.41
CA LEU A 36 15.60 -14.23 -3.17
C LEU A 36 16.96 -14.01 -3.84
N LEU A 37 17.22 -12.82 -4.37
CA LEU A 37 18.54 -12.46 -4.91
C LEU A 37 19.61 -12.54 -3.82
N MET A 38 19.39 -11.92 -2.66
CA MET A 38 20.33 -11.93 -1.54
C MET A 38 20.58 -13.36 -1.02
N LEU A 39 19.54 -14.16 -0.82
CA LEU A 39 19.68 -15.58 -0.45
C LEU A 39 20.44 -16.40 -1.50
N SER A 40 20.41 -15.98 -2.77
CA SER A 40 21.16 -16.61 -3.87
C SER A 40 22.59 -16.09 -4.00
N GLY A 41 23.03 -15.21 -3.10
CA GLY A 41 24.38 -14.64 -3.09
C GLY A 41 24.56 -13.41 -3.98
N ILE A 42 23.47 -12.76 -4.40
CA ILE A 42 23.47 -11.53 -5.20
C ILE A 42 22.93 -10.37 -4.34
N GLY A 43 23.79 -9.48 -3.91
CA GLY A 43 23.42 -8.39 -2.99
C GLY A 43 24.63 -7.74 -2.35
N PRO A 44 24.43 -6.89 -1.33
CA PRO A 44 25.52 -6.24 -0.61
C PRO A 44 26.47 -7.27 0.02
N ALA A 45 27.71 -7.33 -0.47
CA ALA A 45 28.65 -8.41 -0.13
C ALA A 45 28.87 -8.58 1.40
N ASP A 46 29.02 -7.47 2.13
CA ASP A 46 29.27 -7.54 3.57
C ASP A 46 28.05 -8.04 4.35
N ALA A 47 26.85 -7.62 3.96
CA ALA A 47 25.61 -8.12 4.56
C ALA A 47 25.41 -9.63 4.30
N LEU A 48 25.72 -10.09 3.08
CA LEU A 48 25.66 -11.52 2.76
C LEU A 48 26.64 -12.35 3.59
N ARG A 49 27.88 -11.88 3.74
CA ARG A 49 28.92 -12.55 4.56
C ARG A 49 28.50 -12.64 6.03
N GLN A 50 27.86 -11.60 6.59
CA GLN A 50 27.37 -11.61 7.98
C GLN A 50 26.37 -12.74 8.23
N HIS A 51 25.60 -13.14 7.20
CA HIS A 51 24.66 -14.26 7.28
C HIS A 51 25.27 -15.59 6.81
N GLY A 52 26.59 -15.65 6.55
CA GLY A 52 27.24 -16.87 6.05
C GLY A 52 26.90 -17.22 4.60
N ILE A 53 26.32 -16.28 3.84
CA ILE A 53 25.94 -16.51 2.44
C ILE A 53 27.14 -16.22 1.53
N GLY A 54 27.48 -17.18 0.67
CA GLY A 54 28.56 -17.04 -0.31
C GLY A 54 28.24 -15.98 -1.36
N VAL A 55 29.07 -14.94 -1.46
CA VAL A 55 28.89 -13.86 -2.42
C VAL A 55 29.17 -14.35 -3.84
N ARG A 56 28.18 -14.27 -4.71
CA ARG A 56 28.30 -14.57 -6.15
C ARG A 56 28.44 -13.30 -6.97
N LEU A 57 27.74 -12.26 -6.59
CA LEU A 57 27.81 -10.92 -7.17
C LEU A 57 27.60 -9.89 -6.08
N ASP A 58 28.58 -8.99 -5.94
CA ASP A 58 28.39 -7.79 -5.10
C ASP A 58 27.48 -6.81 -5.84
N ALA A 59 26.29 -6.61 -5.31
CA ALA A 59 25.24 -5.75 -5.86
C ALA A 59 24.63 -4.93 -4.73
N PRO A 60 25.29 -3.82 -4.32
CA PRO A 60 24.93 -3.06 -3.12
C PRO A 60 23.51 -2.45 -3.17
N GLU A 61 22.96 -2.26 -4.37
CA GLU A 61 21.63 -1.69 -4.55
C GLU A 61 20.47 -2.70 -4.37
N VAL A 62 20.77 -4.00 -4.30
CA VAL A 62 19.73 -5.00 -4.04
C VAL A 62 19.18 -4.82 -2.62
N GLY A 63 17.88 -4.59 -2.53
CA GLY A 63 17.17 -4.23 -1.30
C GLY A 63 17.19 -2.73 -0.96
N GLY A 64 17.98 -1.94 -1.68
CA GLY A 64 17.99 -0.47 -1.53
C GLY A 64 16.84 0.22 -2.24
N ASN A 65 16.74 1.53 -2.06
CA ASN A 65 15.79 2.40 -2.74
C ASN A 65 14.31 1.98 -2.58
N LEU A 66 13.97 1.35 -1.45
CA LEU A 66 12.58 1.00 -1.15
C LEU A 66 11.77 2.29 -0.95
N HIS A 67 10.65 2.40 -1.65
CA HIS A 67 9.67 3.46 -1.45
C HIS A 67 8.27 2.94 -1.75
N ASP A 68 7.31 3.61 -1.17
CA ASP A 68 5.92 3.19 -1.20
C ASP A 68 5.00 4.42 -1.23
N HIS A 69 3.78 4.24 -1.62
CA HIS A 69 2.74 5.26 -1.55
C HIS A 69 2.16 5.28 -0.14
N LEU A 70 2.73 6.15 0.74
CA LEU A 70 2.14 6.36 2.05
C LEU A 70 0.74 6.93 1.87
N ASP A 71 -0.21 6.36 2.60
CA ASP A 71 -1.62 6.68 2.55
C ASP A 71 -2.08 7.34 3.85
N ILE A 72 -2.92 8.36 3.75
CA ILE A 72 -3.62 8.97 4.88
C ILE A 72 -5.11 9.06 4.55
N CYS A 73 -5.94 8.80 5.56
CA CYS A 73 -7.39 8.75 5.40
C CYS A 73 -8.08 9.94 6.09
N VAL A 74 -9.06 10.51 5.41
CA VAL A 74 -10.06 11.38 6.02
C VAL A 74 -11.39 10.66 5.99
N LEU A 75 -11.96 10.45 7.19
CA LEU A 75 -13.24 9.77 7.37
C LEU A 75 -14.30 10.76 7.81
N ARG A 76 -15.47 10.73 7.18
CA ARG A 76 -16.62 11.51 7.54
C ARG A 76 -17.86 10.65 7.69
N HIS A 77 -18.68 10.94 8.70
CA HIS A 77 -19.99 10.32 8.82
C HIS A 77 -20.88 10.69 7.62
N CYS A 78 -21.80 9.79 7.31
CA CYS A 78 -22.84 10.01 6.31
C CYS A 78 -24.19 10.18 6.98
N LYS A 79 -24.95 11.22 6.59
CA LYS A 79 -26.30 11.52 7.10
C LYS A 79 -27.32 10.45 6.75
N GLN A 80 -27.03 9.59 5.77
CA GLN A 80 -27.96 8.61 5.23
C GLN A 80 -27.34 7.20 5.20
N PRO A 81 -28.13 6.13 5.35
CA PRO A 81 -27.66 4.75 5.32
C PRO A 81 -27.44 4.25 3.88
N ILE A 82 -26.62 4.95 3.10
CA ILE A 82 -26.37 4.66 1.68
C ILE A 82 -24.98 4.06 1.42
N THR A 83 -24.21 3.82 2.47
CA THR A 83 -22.82 3.31 2.40
C THR A 83 -22.76 1.79 2.63
N TYR A 84 -21.61 1.19 2.47
CA TYR A 84 -21.39 -0.26 2.67
C TYR A 84 -21.45 -0.70 4.13
N ASP A 85 -21.51 0.24 5.06
CA ASP A 85 -21.59 -0.04 6.49
C ASP A 85 -22.93 -0.72 6.82
N LYS A 86 -22.89 -1.71 7.71
CA LYS A 86 -24.09 -2.45 8.17
C LYS A 86 -24.92 -3.11 7.04
N THR A 87 -24.27 -3.53 5.97
CA THR A 87 -24.93 -4.29 4.90
C THR A 87 -25.23 -5.72 5.34
N ASN A 88 -26.32 -6.28 4.80
CA ASN A 88 -26.62 -7.70 4.94
C ASN A 88 -25.91 -8.46 3.83
N ASP A 89 -24.80 -9.13 4.16
CA ASP A 89 -23.94 -9.82 3.19
C ASP A 89 -24.71 -10.90 2.40
N LEU A 90 -25.66 -11.60 3.01
CA LEU A 90 -26.49 -12.57 2.31
C LEU A 90 -27.37 -11.92 1.24
N MET A 91 -27.98 -10.77 1.57
CA MET A 91 -28.80 -10.04 0.61
C MET A 91 -27.96 -9.45 -0.52
N VAL A 92 -26.77 -8.95 -0.23
CA VAL A 92 -25.79 -8.49 -1.22
C VAL A 92 -25.42 -9.65 -2.14
N ALA A 93 -25.09 -10.81 -1.60
CA ALA A 93 -24.75 -12.01 -2.39
C ALA A 93 -25.92 -12.47 -3.28
N LEU A 94 -27.13 -12.53 -2.76
CA LEU A 94 -28.32 -12.91 -3.55
C LEU A 94 -28.61 -11.95 -4.69
N ARG A 95 -28.56 -10.64 -4.44
CA ARG A 95 -28.75 -9.61 -5.48
C ARG A 95 -27.68 -9.72 -6.56
N TYR A 96 -26.43 -9.95 -6.17
CA TYR A 96 -25.33 -10.14 -7.13
C TYR A 96 -25.52 -11.43 -7.93
N TYR A 97 -25.83 -12.56 -7.28
CA TYR A 97 -25.92 -13.85 -7.94
C TYR A 97 -27.07 -13.90 -8.96
N PHE A 98 -28.27 -13.45 -8.57
CA PHE A 98 -29.45 -13.52 -9.41
C PHE A 98 -29.64 -12.34 -10.37
N GLY A 99 -29.25 -11.14 -9.95
CA GLY A 99 -29.53 -9.90 -10.69
C GLY A 99 -28.32 -9.16 -11.24
N ARG A 100 -27.11 -9.53 -10.80
CA ARG A 100 -25.88 -8.77 -11.11
C ARG A 100 -26.02 -7.29 -10.78
N THR A 101 -26.68 -6.98 -9.65
CA THR A 101 -26.98 -5.61 -9.21
C THR A 101 -26.63 -5.40 -7.74
N GLY A 102 -26.64 -4.13 -7.32
CA GLY A 102 -26.41 -3.73 -5.94
C GLY A 102 -24.93 -3.69 -5.55
N LEU A 103 -24.66 -3.59 -4.26
CA LEU A 103 -23.32 -3.35 -3.71
C LEU A 103 -22.30 -4.43 -4.08
N GLY A 104 -22.74 -5.65 -4.36
CA GLY A 104 -21.85 -6.75 -4.81
C GLY A 104 -21.25 -6.56 -6.22
N THR A 105 -21.65 -5.52 -6.95
CA THR A 105 -21.06 -5.16 -8.25
C THR A 105 -19.95 -4.13 -8.15
N SER A 106 -19.76 -3.54 -6.99
CA SER A 106 -18.76 -2.51 -6.76
C SER A 106 -17.38 -3.10 -6.47
N ASN A 107 -16.35 -2.35 -6.85
CA ASN A 107 -14.97 -2.61 -6.45
C ASN A 107 -14.59 -1.97 -5.10
N VAL A 108 -15.56 -1.46 -4.37
CA VAL A 108 -15.45 -0.79 -3.06
C VAL A 108 -14.88 0.63 -3.18
N ALA A 109 -13.74 0.83 -3.81
CA ALA A 109 -13.20 2.16 -4.12
C ALA A 109 -13.83 2.69 -5.40
N GLU A 110 -15.03 3.27 -5.28
CA GLU A 110 -15.92 3.56 -6.42
C GLU A 110 -15.49 4.78 -7.23
N ALA A 111 -14.74 5.69 -6.64
CA ALA A 111 -14.23 6.87 -7.32
C ALA A 111 -12.79 7.18 -6.90
N GLY A 112 -12.09 7.90 -7.73
CA GLY A 112 -10.73 8.33 -7.43
C GLY A 112 -10.26 9.38 -8.42
N GLY A 113 -9.08 9.92 -8.15
CA GLY A 113 -8.49 10.94 -9.01
C GLY A 113 -7.02 11.14 -8.76
N PHE A 114 -6.37 11.76 -9.72
CA PHE A 114 -4.98 12.17 -9.64
C PHE A 114 -4.92 13.69 -9.73
N VAL A 115 -4.30 14.31 -8.74
CA VAL A 115 -4.25 15.78 -8.58
C VAL A 115 -2.82 16.26 -8.49
N ARG A 116 -2.56 17.43 -9.04
CA ARG A 116 -1.31 18.15 -8.80
C ARG A 116 -1.47 19.02 -7.56
N SER A 117 -0.63 18.77 -6.57
CA SER A 117 -0.54 19.66 -5.43
C SER A 117 0.22 20.95 -5.77
N LYS A 118 0.26 21.88 -4.85
CA LYS A 118 1.11 23.08 -4.95
C LYS A 118 2.62 22.76 -4.91
N TYR A 119 2.99 21.53 -4.50
CA TYR A 119 4.37 21.05 -4.44
C TYR A 119 4.81 20.31 -5.70
N ALA A 120 3.90 20.09 -6.67
CA ALA A 120 4.25 19.44 -7.92
C ALA A 120 5.30 20.25 -8.69
N THR A 121 6.47 19.65 -8.90
CA THR A 121 7.60 20.30 -9.59
C THR A 121 7.54 20.14 -11.10
N ASP A 122 6.66 19.30 -11.59
CA ASP A 122 6.45 19.03 -13.02
C ASP A 122 4.95 18.98 -13.35
N GLY A 123 4.62 18.73 -14.61
CA GLY A 123 3.22 18.70 -15.08
C GLY A 123 2.42 17.46 -14.63
N ARG A 124 3.02 16.51 -13.90
CA ARG A 124 2.38 15.24 -13.50
C ARG A 124 1.67 15.38 -12.16
N PRO A 125 0.54 14.68 -11.96
CA PRO A 125 -0.06 14.54 -10.65
C PRO A 125 0.91 13.90 -9.64
N ASP A 126 0.82 14.32 -8.40
CA ASP A 126 1.65 13.87 -7.28
C ASP A 126 0.86 13.40 -6.07
N LEU A 127 -0.47 13.61 -6.08
CA LEU A 127 -1.43 13.04 -5.15
C LEU A 127 -2.44 12.17 -5.89
N GLN A 128 -2.79 11.02 -5.29
CA GLN A 128 -3.87 10.14 -5.74
C GLN A 128 -4.91 10.04 -4.64
N PHE A 129 -6.17 10.05 -5.03
CA PHE A 129 -7.31 9.89 -4.13
C PHE A 129 -8.09 8.63 -4.47
N HIS A 130 -8.58 7.93 -3.43
CA HIS A 130 -9.52 6.82 -3.53
C HIS A 130 -10.71 7.10 -2.61
N PHE A 131 -11.89 7.14 -3.17
CA PHE A 131 -13.13 7.34 -2.41
C PHE A 131 -13.81 6.00 -2.16
N VAL A 132 -14.06 5.71 -0.89
CA VAL A 132 -14.74 4.49 -0.44
C VAL A 132 -15.99 4.87 0.33
N PRO A 133 -17.20 4.46 -0.11
CA PRO A 133 -18.43 4.72 0.63
C PRO A 133 -18.61 3.75 1.81
N ALA A 134 -17.67 3.75 2.73
CA ALA A 134 -17.67 3.00 3.98
C ALA A 134 -16.74 3.63 5.00
N MET A 135 -17.00 3.37 6.27
CA MET A 135 -16.14 3.73 7.40
C MET A 135 -15.08 2.62 7.59
N LEU A 136 -13.96 2.74 6.89
CA LEU A 136 -12.89 1.73 6.93
C LEU A 136 -11.65 2.25 7.64
N ASP A 137 -11.12 1.43 8.55
CA ASP A 137 -9.83 1.62 9.20
C ASP A 137 -8.97 0.36 9.01
N ASP A 138 -7.65 0.50 9.06
CA ASP A 138 -6.68 -0.57 8.86
C ASP A 138 -7.01 -1.49 7.66
N HIS A 139 -7.15 -0.90 6.48
CA HIS A 139 -7.50 -1.61 5.23
C HIS A 139 -8.80 -2.43 5.32
N GLY A 140 -9.76 -1.97 6.10
CA GLY A 140 -11.04 -2.64 6.30
C GLY A 140 -11.01 -3.79 7.31
N ARG A 141 -9.92 -3.99 8.04
CA ARG A 141 -9.87 -4.94 9.15
C ARG A 141 -10.71 -4.49 10.33
N ASN A 142 -10.76 -3.18 10.56
CA ASN A 142 -11.58 -2.55 11.59
C ASN A 142 -12.79 -1.91 10.94
N ARG A 143 -13.99 -2.38 11.31
CA ARG A 143 -15.24 -1.70 10.95
C ARG A 143 -15.56 -0.69 12.03
N LEU A 144 -15.65 0.57 11.65
CA LEU A 144 -16.01 1.66 12.54
C LEU A 144 -17.55 1.77 12.67
N PRO A 145 -18.06 2.34 13.77
CA PRO A 145 -19.50 2.48 13.96
C PRO A 145 -20.10 3.57 13.06
N GLY A 146 -21.32 3.37 12.62
CA GLY A 146 -22.06 4.37 11.85
C GLY A 146 -22.12 4.05 10.36
N TYR A 147 -22.44 5.07 9.61
CA TYR A 147 -22.37 5.13 8.14
C TYR A 147 -21.42 6.26 7.78
N GLY A 148 -20.62 6.08 6.74
CA GLY A 148 -19.72 7.15 6.35
C GLY A 148 -18.91 6.88 5.10
N PHE A 149 -17.97 7.77 4.86
CA PHE A 149 -17.08 7.77 3.73
C PHE A 149 -15.63 7.83 4.19
N THR A 150 -14.77 7.09 3.50
CA THR A 150 -13.33 7.19 3.64
C THR A 150 -12.75 7.74 2.34
N LEU A 151 -12.00 8.82 2.43
CA LEU A 151 -11.20 9.35 1.33
C LEU A 151 -9.73 9.16 1.67
N HIS A 152 -9.08 8.32 0.89
CA HIS A 152 -7.66 8.06 0.96
C HIS A 152 -6.90 9.07 0.12
N ALA A 153 -5.79 9.58 0.63
CA ALA A 153 -4.86 10.43 -0.11
C ALA A 153 -3.47 9.82 -0.06
N CYS A 154 -2.92 9.48 -1.21
CA CYS A 154 -1.61 8.86 -1.35
C CYS A 154 -0.63 9.80 -2.04
N GLN A 155 0.58 9.93 -1.48
CA GLN A 155 1.69 10.58 -2.16
C GLN A 155 2.29 9.64 -3.21
N LEU A 156 2.32 10.07 -4.49
CA LEU A 156 2.76 9.22 -5.59
C LEU A 156 4.27 9.14 -5.78
N ARG A 157 5.01 10.13 -5.33
CA ARG A 157 6.46 10.20 -5.49
C ARG A 157 7.14 10.73 -4.23
N PRO A 158 7.19 9.90 -3.16
CA PRO A 158 7.86 10.30 -1.93
C PRO A 158 9.36 10.53 -2.16
N GLY A 159 9.95 11.44 -1.41
CA GLY A 159 11.39 11.65 -1.34
C GLY A 159 12.08 10.61 -0.47
N SER A 160 11.40 10.13 0.56
CA SER A 160 11.90 9.12 1.49
C SER A 160 12.29 7.81 0.81
N ARG A 161 13.40 7.23 1.27
CA ARG A 161 13.89 5.94 0.77
C ARG A 161 14.21 5.02 1.92
N GLY A 162 13.68 3.82 1.83
CA GLY A 162 13.92 2.74 2.76
C GLY A 162 14.83 1.65 2.20
N ARG A 163 14.90 0.59 2.94
CA ARG A 163 15.73 -0.57 2.63
C ARG A 163 15.05 -1.86 3.04
N LEU A 164 15.35 -2.90 2.28
CA LEU A 164 15.06 -4.29 2.63
C LEU A 164 16.37 -5.04 2.83
N SER A 165 16.48 -5.82 3.91
CA SER A 165 17.66 -6.62 4.22
C SER A 165 17.25 -8.01 4.72
N LEU A 166 18.18 -8.97 4.67
CA LEU A 166 17.96 -10.28 5.25
C LEU A 166 17.95 -10.21 6.78
N ALA A 167 17.04 -10.93 7.42
CA ALA A 167 17.06 -11.16 8.86
C ALA A 167 18.00 -12.34 9.22
N SER A 168 18.13 -13.31 8.30
CA SER A 168 18.99 -14.50 8.43
C SER A 168 19.18 -15.17 7.07
N ALA A 169 19.94 -16.25 7.03
CA ALA A 169 20.09 -17.11 5.83
C ALA A 169 18.90 -18.07 5.62
N ASP A 170 17.94 -18.13 6.56
CA ASP A 170 16.75 -18.97 6.41
C ASP A 170 15.78 -18.35 5.38
N PRO A 171 15.48 -19.03 4.27
CA PRO A 171 14.59 -18.53 3.23
C PRO A 171 13.13 -18.38 3.68
N LEU A 172 12.75 -18.96 4.82
CA LEU A 172 11.41 -18.84 5.39
C LEU A 172 11.29 -17.72 6.42
N ALA A 173 12.41 -17.15 6.87
CA ALA A 173 12.40 -15.99 7.75
C ALA A 173 11.97 -14.74 6.96
N PRO A 174 11.04 -13.93 7.49
CA PRO A 174 10.69 -12.66 6.85
C PRO A 174 11.91 -11.73 6.80
N PRO A 175 12.07 -10.93 5.72
CA PRO A 175 13.14 -9.95 5.66
C PRO A 175 12.87 -8.79 6.63
N ARG A 176 13.90 -8.01 6.92
CA ARG A 176 13.76 -6.73 7.61
C ARG A 176 13.37 -5.67 6.60
N ILE A 177 12.32 -4.92 6.89
CA ILE A 177 11.81 -3.83 6.06
C ILE A 177 11.91 -2.54 6.87
N GLU A 178 12.76 -1.65 6.41
CA GLU A 178 12.96 -0.32 6.98
C GLU A 178 12.44 0.69 5.97
N ALA A 179 11.17 1.09 6.10
CA ALA A 179 10.49 1.91 5.10
C ALA A 179 10.98 3.37 5.13
N HIS A 180 11.41 3.87 6.29
CA HIS A 180 11.84 5.26 6.52
C HIS A 180 10.84 6.29 6.00
N TYR A 181 9.53 6.03 6.18
CA TYR A 181 8.48 6.97 5.82
C TYR A 181 8.72 8.34 6.44
N LEU A 182 8.36 9.40 5.70
CA LEU A 182 8.45 10.79 6.13
C LEU A 182 9.87 11.23 6.56
N SER A 183 10.90 10.52 6.13
CA SER A 183 12.29 10.89 6.42
C SER A 183 12.79 12.05 5.53
N ALA A 184 12.19 12.23 4.36
CA ALA A 184 12.45 13.39 3.51
C ALA A 184 11.56 14.57 3.92
N PRO A 185 12.11 15.80 4.01
CA PRO A 185 11.38 16.95 4.53
C PRO A 185 10.17 17.36 3.69
N GLU A 186 10.12 17.01 2.43
CA GLU A 186 9.02 17.30 1.51
C GLU A 186 7.81 16.37 1.67
N ASP A 187 7.96 15.19 2.28
CA ASP A 187 6.91 14.18 2.31
C ASP A 187 5.78 14.55 3.28
N LEU A 188 6.10 15.04 4.48
CA LEU A 188 5.08 15.42 5.46
C LEU A 188 4.19 16.58 4.97
N PRO A 189 4.72 17.68 4.41
CA PRO A 189 3.89 18.74 3.84
C PRO A 189 2.96 18.24 2.72
N MET A 190 3.39 17.25 1.93
CA MET A 190 2.56 16.65 0.89
C MET A 190 1.40 15.85 1.47
N MET A 191 1.64 15.08 2.54
CA MET A 191 0.57 14.33 3.23
C MET A 191 -0.45 15.27 3.87
N ILE A 192 0.00 16.38 4.48
CA ILE A 192 -0.89 17.41 5.02
C ILE A 192 -1.74 18.05 3.91
N GLU A 193 -1.16 18.30 2.75
CA GLU A 193 -1.90 18.79 1.59
C GLU A 193 -2.97 17.77 1.14
N GLY A 194 -2.67 16.48 1.20
CA GLY A 194 -3.64 15.42 0.96
C GLY A 194 -4.86 15.49 1.89
N VAL A 195 -4.66 15.74 3.19
CA VAL A 195 -5.74 15.94 4.16
C VAL A 195 -6.57 17.18 3.83
N ARG A 196 -5.91 18.31 3.52
CA ARG A 196 -6.59 19.56 3.18
C ARG A 196 -7.46 19.41 1.93
N THR A 197 -6.88 18.82 0.87
CA THR A 197 -7.63 18.56 -0.37
C THR A 197 -8.78 17.59 -0.14
N SER A 198 -8.62 16.59 0.71
CA SER A 198 -9.70 15.68 1.10
C SER A 198 -10.86 16.42 1.76
N ARG A 199 -10.57 17.36 2.65
CA ARG A 199 -11.57 18.20 3.30
C ARG A 199 -12.31 19.11 2.30
N GLU A 200 -11.59 19.66 1.31
CA GLU A 200 -12.19 20.45 0.22
C GLU A 200 -13.11 19.60 -0.65
N ILE A 201 -12.71 18.37 -0.97
CA ILE A 201 -13.53 17.42 -1.73
C ILE A 201 -14.84 17.11 -0.98
N PHE A 202 -14.77 16.84 0.33
CA PHE A 202 -15.96 16.60 1.13
C PHE A 202 -16.86 17.83 1.31
N ALA A 203 -16.29 19.04 1.27
CA ALA A 203 -17.03 20.30 1.34
C ALA A 203 -17.69 20.67 0.01
N ALA A 204 -17.31 20.04 -1.10
CA ALA A 204 -17.89 20.29 -2.41
C ALA A 204 -19.40 19.91 -2.42
N SER A 205 -20.19 20.75 -3.09
CA SER A 205 -21.67 20.72 -3.03
C SER A 205 -22.29 19.33 -3.22
N PRO A 206 -21.85 18.47 -4.16
CA PRO A 206 -22.43 17.13 -4.30
C PRO A 206 -22.25 16.22 -3.08
N LEU A 207 -21.07 16.26 -2.44
CA LEU A 207 -20.78 15.43 -1.26
C LEU A 207 -21.26 16.06 0.05
N ALA A 208 -21.24 17.38 0.16
CA ALA A 208 -21.67 18.10 1.36
C ALA A 208 -23.14 17.83 1.74
N ALA A 209 -23.98 17.46 0.76
CA ALA A 209 -25.36 17.06 0.99
C ALA A 209 -25.47 15.75 1.82
N TYR A 210 -24.48 14.88 1.71
CA TYR A 210 -24.44 13.55 2.35
C TYR A 210 -23.45 13.48 3.52
N ALA A 211 -22.33 14.18 3.43
CA ALA A 211 -21.29 14.18 4.46
C ALA A 211 -21.75 14.93 5.72
N ASP A 212 -21.45 14.35 6.88
CA ASP A 212 -21.67 14.94 8.20
C ASP A 212 -20.34 15.33 8.85
N ASP A 213 -20.22 15.22 10.15
CA ASP A 213 -19.01 15.54 10.90
C ASP A 213 -17.82 14.66 10.50
N GLU A 214 -16.62 15.23 10.64
CA GLU A 214 -15.36 14.53 10.41
C GLU A 214 -15.02 13.65 11.62
N PHE A 215 -14.80 12.36 11.35
CA PHE A 215 -14.46 11.38 12.37
C PHE A 215 -12.95 11.21 12.54
N ILE A 216 -12.20 11.12 11.42
CA ILE A 216 -10.73 11.06 11.37
C ILE A 216 -10.23 12.06 10.34
N PRO A 217 -9.22 12.87 10.67
CA PRO A 217 -8.54 13.04 11.97
C PRO A 217 -9.41 13.68 13.03
N GLY A 218 -10.55 14.23 12.67
CA GLY A 218 -11.54 14.83 13.57
C GLY A 218 -11.36 16.34 13.75
N PRO A 219 -12.36 16.98 14.41
CA PRO A 219 -12.41 18.44 14.49
C PRO A 219 -11.32 19.09 15.35
N SER A 220 -10.55 18.31 16.11
CA SER A 220 -9.42 18.78 16.90
C SER A 220 -8.17 19.02 16.03
N ALA A 221 -8.01 18.29 14.93
CA ALA A 221 -6.88 18.44 14.02
C ALA A 221 -7.09 19.66 13.11
N ARG A 222 -6.63 20.85 13.57
CA ARG A 222 -6.85 22.13 12.89
C ARG A 222 -5.57 22.75 12.35
N SER A 223 -4.43 22.35 12.83
CA SER A 223 -3.11 22.83 12.41
C SER A 223 -2.27 21.71 11.80
N ASP A 224 -1.16 22.09 11.18
CA ASP A 224 -0.18 21.14 10.61
C ASP A 224 0.58 20.33 11.67
N GLN A 225 0.41 20.67 12.96
CA GLN A 225 1.06 20.01 14.09
C GLN A 225 0.15 18.97 14.76
N ASP A 226 -1.15 18.98 14.44
CA ASP A 226 -2.14 18.03 14.95
C ASP A 226 -2.14 16.74 14.12
#